data_c510f3ff117181dc4f1f7b6ede5a3316
#
_entry.id   c510f3ff117181dc4f1f7b6ede5a3316
#
_cell.length_a   1.000
_cell.length_b   1.000
_cell.length_c   1.000
_cell.angle_alpha   90.00
_cell.angle_beta   90.00
_cell.angle_gamma   90.00
#
_symmetry.space_group_name_H-M   'P 1'
#
loop_
_entity.id
_entity.type
_entity.pdbx_description
1 polymer ?
#
loop_
_entity_poly.entity_id
_entity_poly.type
_entity_poly.pdbx_seq_one_letter_code
_entity_poly.pdbx_strand_id
1 'polypeptide(L)'
;IRADMDALPIEETSGLDFSSKNKGVMHACGHDGHMAMLLGAAKILSENRNKYNGTVRFIFQPAEEGEGGARYMIDDGCLNGVDEIYGIHVWNYQPVGEVGIKDGPVLAAADMFDIKVRGIGGHGAAPQGTVDTIVVSSHLVQALQTIVSRNTNPLESTVITVGKINGGHNFNVISEEVSMSGTARAYTEKNRKLIKQRMEEVIDGI
;
A
#
# COMPACT_ATOMS: atom_id res chain seq x y z
N ILE A 1 21.64 3.09 -5.66
CA ILE A 1 21.12 1.94 -4.88
C ILE A 1 20.21 2.52 -3.81
N ARG A 2 19.03 1.94 -3.60
CA ARG A 2 17.99 2.43 -2.68
C ARG A 2 17.74 1.42 -1.56
N ALA A 3 17.56 1.91 -0.35
CA ALA A 3 16.90 1.22 0.74
C ALA A 3 15.84 2.15 1.37
N ASP A 4 14.72 1.59 1.81
CA ASP A 4 13.79 2.25 2.71
C ASP A 4 14.31 2.22 4.16
N MET A 5 13.75 3.08 5.03
CA MET A 5 14.30 3.25 6.37
C MET A 5 13.26 3.48 7.47
N ASP A 6 12.00 3.55 7.13
CA ASP A 6 10.94 3.78 8.11
C ASP A 6 10.51 2.51 8.83
N ALA A 7 9.98 2.68 10.04
CA ALA A 7 9.41 1.63 10.86
C ALA A 7 7.88 1.76 10.91
N LEU A 8 7.22 0.70 11.34
CA LEU A 8 5.77 0.61 11.47
C LEU A 8 5.31 0.87 12.92
N PRO A 9 4.11 1.44 13.13
CA PRO A 9 3.53 1.65 14.45
C PRO A 9 2.96 0.33 15.02
N ILE A 10 3.84 -0.61 15.26
CA ILE A 10 3.55 -1.96 15.74
C ILE A 10 4.39 -2.22 17.00
N GLU A 11 3.79 -2.77 18.06
CA GLU A 11 4.52 -3.22 19.24
C GLU A 11 5.31 -4.47 18.91
N GLU A 12 6.63 -4.43 19.10
CA GLU A 12 7.48 -5.60 18.89
C GLU A 12 7.40 -6.58 20.04
N THR A 13 7.08 -7.83 19.72
CA THR A 13 6.98 -8.95 20.68
C THR A 13 7.95 -10.10 20.34
N SER A 14 8.99 -9.83 19.57
CA SER A 14 9.95 -10.84 19.11
C SER A 14 10.78 -11.46 20.26
N GLY A 15 11.00 -10.70 21.33
CA GLY A 15 11.83 -11.14 22.47
C GLY A 15 13.32 -11.27 22.14
N LEU A 16 13.79 -10.71 21.05
CA LEU A 16 15.18 -10.72 20.63
C LEU A 16 16.01 -9.67 21.39
N ASP A 17 17.29 -9.95 21.61
CA ASP A 17 18.21 -9.04 22.30
C ASP A 17 18.38 -7.68 21.62
N PHE A 18 18.08 -7.61 20.30
CA PHE A 18 18.13 -6.42 19.48
C PHE A 18 16.74 -5.88 19.10
N SER A 19 15.71 -6.27 19.84
CA SER A 19 14.35 -5.73 19.67
C SER A 19 14.32 -4.20 19.78
N SER A 20 13.29 -3.60 19.19
CA SER A 20 13.08 -2.15 19.24
C SER A 20 13.11 -1.62 20.68
N LYS A 21 13.82 -0.53 20.88
CA LYS A 21 13.83 0.22 22.15
C LYS A 21 12.73 1.30 22.19
N ASN A 22 12.06 1.53 21.07
CA ASN A 22 10.96 2.48 20.94
C ASN A 22 9.64 1.73 21.05
N LYS A 23 8.95 1.90 22.20
CA LYS A 23 7.66 1.25 22.44
C LYS A 23 6.64 1.60 21.35
N GLY A 24 5.93 0.61 20.85
CA GLY A 24 4.92 0.78 19.82
C GLY A 24 5.47 1.00 18.40
N VAL A 25 6.78 0.79 18.20
CA VAL A 25 7.41 0.95 16.87
C VAL A 25 8.32 -0.24 16.60
N MET A 26 8.18 -0.85 15.42
CA MET A 26 8.94 -2.02 15.01
C MET A 26 9.32 -1.96 13.53
N HIS A 27 10.50 -2.44 13.16
CA HIS A 27 10.86 -2.74 11.76
C HIS A 27 10.22 -4.05 11.28
N ALA A 28 8.86 -4.09 11.27
CA ALA A 28 8.12 -5.29 10.90
C ALA A 28 8.20 -5.64 9.40
N CYS A 29 8.63 -4.70 8.56
CA CYS A 29 8.85 -4.91 7.13
C CYS A 29 10.34 -5.14 6.76
N GLY A 30 11.26 -5.13 7.73
CA GLY A 30 12.66 -5.47 7.52
C GLY A 30 13.52 -4.33 6.94
N HIS A 31 13.07 -3.07 7.03
CA HIS A 31 13.82 -1.93 6.49
C HIS A 31 15.14 -1.69 7.20
N ASP A 32 15.30 -2.09 8.46
CA ASP A 32 16.57 -2.13 9.18
C ASP A 32 17.60 -3.04 8.48
N GLY A 33 17.16 -4.20 8.00
CA GLY A 33 17.97 -5.10 7.19
C GLY A 33 18.34 -4.47 5.84
N HIS A 34 17.41 -3.76 5.18
CA HIS A 34 17.69 -3.05 3.93
C HIS A 34 18.74 -1.96 4.12
N MET A 35 18.64 -1.17 5.18
CA MET A 35 19.65 -0.16 5.53
C MET A 35 21.02 -0.79 5.80
N ALA A 36 21.05 -1.88 6.56
CA ALA A 36 22.30 -2.59 6.86
C ALA A 36 22.98 -3.12 5.60
N MET A 37 22.21 -3.70 4.66
CA MET A 37 22.73 -4.14 3.37
C MET A 37 23.24 -2.99 2.52
N LEU A 38 22.52 -1.84 2.48
CA LEU A 38 22.95 -0.66 1.73
C LEU A 38 24.23 -0.06 2.31
N LEU A 39 24.38 0.01 3.63
CA LEU A 39 25.61 0.46 4.29
C LEU A 39 26.78 -0.48 4.01
N GLY A 40 26.55 -1.79 4.02
CA GLY A 40 27.55 -2.79 3.64
C GLY A 40 27.99 -2.63 2.18
N ALA A 41 27.05 -2.43 1.27
CA ALA A 41 27.35 -2.17 -0.15
C ALA A 41 28.15 -0.86 -0.32
N ALA A 42 27.79 0.19 0.40
CA ALA A 42 28.48 1.47 0.36
C ALA A 42 29.95 1.33 0.79
N LYS A 43 30.18 0.58 1.87
CA LYS A 43 31.54 0.30 2.34
C LYS A 43 32.36 -0.46 1.29
N ILE A 44 31.82 -1.57 0.77
CA ILE A 44 32.51 -2.40 -0.24
C ILE A 44 32.83 -1.59 -1.49
N LEU A 45 31.88 -0.82 -2.00
CA LEU A 45 32.06 0.01 -3.19
C LEU A 45 33.06 1.14 -2.95
N SER A 46 33.04 1.79 -1.79
CA SER A 46 34.00 2.82 -1.42
C SER A 46 35.44 2.29 -1.36
N GLU A 47 35.65 1.12 -0.76
CA GLU A 47 36.95 0.45 -0.67
C GLU A 47 37.49 -0.02 -2.03
N ASN A 48 36.63 -0.19 -3.01
CA ASN A 48 36.95 -0.69 -4.34
C ASN A 48 36.75 0.34 -5.47
N ARG A 49 36.75 1.64 -5.16
CA ARG A 49 36.49 2.71 -6.15
C ARG A 49 37.32 2.64 -7.42
N ASN A 50 38.54 2.11 -7.35
CA ASN A 50 39.45 1.95 -8.50
C ASN A 50 39.11 0.78 -9.42
N LYS A 51 38.11 -0.04 -9.06
CA LYS A 51 37.72 -1.24 -9.82
C LYS A 51 36.54 -1.03 -10.75
N TYR A 52 35.89 0.13 -10.69
CA TYR A 52 34.72 0.45 -11.52
C TYR A 52 34.74 1.92 -11.97
N ASN A 53 34.06 2.20 -13.08
CA ASN A 53 33.85 3.55 -13.59
C ASN A 53 32.37 3.95 -13.35
N GLY A 54 32.17 5.24 -13.10
CA GLY A 54 30.84 5.80 -12.88
C GLY A 54 30.63 6.30 -11.46
N THR A 55 29.39 6.65 -11.18
CA THR A 55 28.95 7.20 -9.87
C THR A 55 27.88 6.29 -9.27
N VAL A 56 28.03 5.95 -8.00
CA VAL A 56 27.01 5.25 -7.23
C VAL A 56 26.41 6.20 -6.21
N ARG A 57 25.10 6.42 -6.29
CA ARG A 57 24.33 7.20 -5.34
C ARG A 57 23.62 6.26 -4.38
N PHE A 58 23.77 6.48 -3.09
CA PHE A 58 23.05 5.76 -2.04
C PHE A 58 21.84 6.56 -1.60
N ILE A 59 20.66 5.98 -1.66
CA ILE A 59 19.38 6.61 -1.35
C ILE A 59 18.79 5.89 -0.14
N PHE A 60 18.64 6.59 0.96
CA PHE A 60 17.95 6.13 2.16
C PHE A 60 16.59 6.80 2.19
N GLN A 61 15.54 6.07 1.81
CA GLN A 61 14.21 6.61 1.62
C GLN A 61 13.38 6.52 2.90
N PRO A 62 12.85 7.63 3.43
CA PRO A 62 11.85 7.61 4.50
C PRO A 62 10.44 7.36 3.96
N ALA A 63 9.49 7.08 4.86
CA ALA A 63 8.04 7.06 4.62
C ALA A 63 7.61 6.22 3.41
N GLU A 64 8.16 4.99 3.29
CA GLU A 64 7.74 4.03 2.27
C GLU A 64 6.33 3.50 2.59
N GLU A 65 6.06 3.21 3.87
CA GLU A 65 4.86 2.52 4.34
C GLU A 65 3.57 3.37 4.38
N GLY A 66 3.65 4.65 4.08
CA GLY A 66 2.46 5.49 4.23
C GLY A 66 2.43 6.73 3.34
N GLU A 67 3.33 7.66 3.57
CA GLU A 67 3.21 9.01 3.00
C GLU A 67 3.92 9.20 1.64
N GLY A 68 4.49 8.12 1.09
CA GLY A 68 5.11 8.14 -0.24
C GLY A 68 6.38 8.97 -0.30
N GLY A 69 7.29 8.81 0.67
CA GLY A 69 8.54 9.57 0.80
C GLY A 69 9.41 9.58 -0.44
N ALA A 70 9.33 8.54 -1.28
CA ALA A 70 10.03 8.49 -2.57
C ALA A 70 9.69 9.67 -3.47
N ARG A 71 8.42 10.10 -3.51
CA ARG A 71 7.97 11.22 -4.33
C ARG A 71 8.70 12.52 -3.95
N TYR A 72 8.74 12.83 -2.67
CA TYR A 72 9.42 14.04 -2.17
C TYR A 72 10.91 14.00 -2.48
N MET A 73 11.58 12.86 -2.33
CA MET A 73 12.98 12.72 -2.68
C MET A 73 13.23 12.87 -4.19
N ILE A 74 12.30 12.42 -5.04
CA ILE A 74 12.39 12.61 -6.49
C ILE A 74 12.23 14.09 -6.84
N ASP A 75 11.25 14.77 -6.24
CA ASP A 75 11.03 16.21 -6.41
C ASP A 75 12.26 17.03 -5.94
N ASP A 76 12.96 16.59 -4.89
CA ASP A 76 14.24 17.13 -4.43
C ASP A 76 15.43 16.76 -5.32
N GLY A 77 15.22 15.98 -6.37
CA GLY A 77 16.24 15.67 -7.38
C GLY A 77 17.14 14.47 -7.05
N CYS A 78 16.73 13.56 -6.17
CA CYS A 78 17.56 12.39 -5.84
C CYS A 78 17.86 11.48 -7.04
N LEU A 79 17.07 11.56 -8.12
CA LEU A 79 17.26 10.81 -9.35
C LEU A 79 17.93 11.61 -10.48
N ASN A 80 18.33 12.87 -10.26
CA ASN A 80 18.99 13.67 -11.28
C ASN A 80 20.34 13.05 -11.66
N GLY A 81 20.51 12.71 -12.95
CA GLY A 81 21.71 12.07 -13.47
C GLY A 81 21.87 10.60 -13.05
N VAL A 82 20.78 9.94 -12.67
CA VAL A 82 20.74 8.50 -12.40
C VAL A 82 20.23 7.79 -13.65
N ASP A 83 21.00 6.82 -14.14
CA ASP A 83 20.65 6.03 -15.32
C ASP A 83 19.84 4.78 -14.91
N GLU A 84 20.18 4.18 -13.77
CA GLU A 84 19.57 2.95 -13.26
C GLU A 84 19.40 3.02 -11.73
N ILE A 85 18.37 2.38 -11.20
CA ILE A 85 18.13 2.26 -9.76
C ILE A 85 17.95 0.80 -9.38
N TYR A 86 18.58 0.41 -8.27
CA TYR A 86 18.52 -0.94 -7.72
C TYR A 86 18.03 -0.88 -6.28
N GLY A 87 17.18 -1.83 -5.93
CA GLY A 87 16.71 -2.06 -4.58
C GLY A 87 16.51 -3.55 -4.34
N ILE A 88 16.54 -3.97 -3.09
CA ILE A 88 16.22 -5.33 -2.68
C ILE A 88 15.25 -5.24 -1.51
N HIS A 89 14.34 -6.21 -1.41
CA HIS A 89 13.45 -6.35 -0.28
C HIS A 89 13.63 -7.73 0.36
N VAL A 90 13.78 -7.81 1.67
CA VAL A 90 13.75 -9.08 2.40
C VAL A 90 12.33 -9.65 2.37
N TRP A 91 12.21 -10.98 2.24
CA TRP A 91 10.91 -11.63 2.09
C TRP A 91 10.86 -12.93 2.88
N ASN A 92 9.91 -13.07 3.76
CA ASN A 92 9.80 -14.22 4.65
C ASN A 92 9.26 -15.50 4.00
N TYR A 93 8.83 -15.43 2.74
CA TYR A 93 8.36 -16.59 1.97
C TYR A 93 9.48 -17.28 1.16
N GLN A 94 10.68 -16.71 1.15
CA GLN A 94 11.83 -17.28 0.45
C GLN A 94 12.85 -17.84 1.44
N PRO A 95 13.48 -18.99 1.14
CA PRO A 95 14.56 -19.53 1.94
C PRO A 95 15.74 -18.56 2.04
N VAL A 96 16.42 -18.57 3.18
CA VAL A 96 17.66 -17.79 3.37
C VAL A 96 18.72 -18.22 2.35
N GLY A 97 19.34 -17.26 1.67
CA GLY A 97 20.34 -17.49 0.64
C GLY A 97 19.80 -17.48 -0.80
N GLU A 98 18.49 -17.38 -0.96
CA GLU A 98 17.87 -17.23 -2.28
C GLU A 98 17.59 -15.76 -2.60
N VAL A 99 17.77 -15.38 -3.87
CA VAL A 99 17.41 -14.06 -4.40
C VAL A 99 16.43 -14.25 -5.54
N GLY A 100 15.20 -13.73 -5.37
CA GLY A 100 14.18 -13.73 -6.39
C GLY A 100 14.41 -12.59 -7.39
N ILE A 101 14.52 -12.91 -8.67
CA ILE A 101 14.59 -11.95 -9.77
C ILE A 101 13.55 -12.32 -10.81
N LYS A 102 12.87 -11.31 -11.34
CA LYS A 102 11.84 -11.48 -12.36
C LYS A 102 11.86 -10.30 -13.33
N ASP A 103 11.68 -10.59 -14.61
CA ASP A 103 11.44 -9.55 -15.61
C ASP A 103 10.05 -8.91 -15.43
N GLY A 104 9.97 -7.60 -15.58
CA GLY A 104 8.75 -6.82 -15.44
C GLY A 104 8.40 -6.47 -13.99
N PRO A 105 7.14 -6.11 -13.71
CA PRO A 105 6.72 -5.69 -12.39
C PRO A 105 6.84 -6.81 -11.34
N VAL A 106 7.56 -6.53 -10.26
CA VAL A 106 7.76 -7.46 -9.13
C VAL A 106 6.77 -7.18 -8.01
N LEU A 107 6.56 -5.91 -7.67
CA LEU A 107 5.62 -5.46 -6.65
C LEU A 107 4.48 -4.66 -7.29
N ALA A 108 3.28 -4.78 -6.72
CA ALA A 108 2.13 -4.03 -7.16
C ALA A 108 2.15 -2.60 -6.59
N ALA A 109 1.62 -1.65 -7.35
CA ALA A 109 1.28 -0.35 -6.80
C ALA A 109 0.23 -0.50 -5.70
N ALA A 110 0.32 0.34 -4.68
CA ALA A 110 -0.56 0.37 -3.53
C ALA A 110 -1.33 1.68 -3.50
N ASP A 111 -2.64 1.61 -3.70
CA ASP A 111 -3.53 2.75 -3.55
C ASP A 111 -4.47 2.53 -2.36
N MET A 112 -4.75 3.60 -1.62
CA MET A 112 -5.78 3.64 -0.59
C MET A 112 -7.00 4.40 -1.10
N PHE A 113 -8.17 4.04 -0.62
CA PHE A 113 -9.40 4.78 -0.90
C PHE A 113 -10.28 4.87 0.34
N ASP A 114 -11.01 5.97 0.44
CA ASP A 114 -12.05 6.21 1.42
C ASP A 114 -13.36 6.54 0.71
N ILE A 115 -14.45 5.91 1.14
CA ILE A 115 -15.79 6.12 0.62
C ILE A 115 -16.71 6.49 1.76
N LYS A 116 -17.50 7.54 1.59
CA LYS A 116 -18.58 7.91 2.48
C LYS A 116 -19.92 7.80 1.77
N VAL A 117 -20.80 6.96 2.30
CA VAL A 117 -22.17 6.83 1.86
C VAL A 117 -23.03 7.67 2.79
N ARG A 118 -23.74 8.66 2.24
CA ARG A 118 -24.65 9.53 2.97
C ARG A 118 -26.08 9.30 2.50
N GLY A 119 -26.99 9.22 3.43
CA GLY A 119 -28.40 8.95 3.18
C GLY A 119 -29.33 9.74 4.11
N ILE A 120 -30.51 9.20 4.31
CA ILE A 120 -31.52 9.79 5.19
C ILE A 120 -31.82 8.78 6.29
N GLY A 121 -31.44 9.11 7.52
CA GLY A 121 -31.69 8.27 8.70
C GLY A 121 -33.13 8.25 9.13
N GLY A 122 -33.46 7.32 10.03
CA GLY A 122 -34.81 7.23 10.57
C GLY A 122 -35.05 6.02 11.46
N HIS A 123 -36.33 5.80 11.78
CA HIS A 123 -36.73 4.67 12.60
C HIS A 123 -36.70 3.36 11.80
N GLY A 124 -36.02 2.32 12.30
CA GLY A 124 -35.83 1.05 11.61
C GLY A 124 -37.14 0.33 11.21
N ALA A 125 -38.28 0.61 11.89
CA ALA A 125 -39.59 0.08 11.55
C ALA A 125 -40.39 0.95 10.55
N ALA A 126 -39.84 2.10 10.11
CA ALA A 126 -40.47 3.02 9.16
C ALA A 126 -39.50 3.43 8.05
N PRO A 127 -38.93 2.49 7.24
CA PRO A 127 -37.88 2.76 6.30
C PRO A 127 -38.33 3.53 5.04
N GLN A 128 -39.63 3.65 4.76
CA GLN A 128 -40.18 4.23 3.53
C GLN A 128 -39.84 5.72 3.36
N GLY A 129 -39.42 6.40 4.42
CA GLY A 129 -39.01 7.82 4.38
C GLY A 129 -37.48 8.01 4.47
N THR A 130 -36.72 6.93 4.32
CA THR A 130 -35.25 6.93 4.53
C THR A 130 -34.48 6.53 3.29
N VAL A 131 -33.17 6.76 3.34
CA VAL A 131 -32.19 6.15 2.43
C VAL A 131 -31.20 5.40 3.31
N ASP A 132 -31.31 4.08 3.32
CA ASP A 132 -30.54 3.22 4.22
C ASP A 132 -29.09 3.06 3.75
N THR A 133 -28.20 3.76 4.42
CA THR A 133 -26.78 3.80 4.09
C THR A 133 -26.07 2.45 4.27
N ILE A 134 -26.56 1.59 5.18
CA ILE A 134 -25.98 0.24 5.39
C ILE A 134 -26.35 -0.67 4.22
N VAL A 135 -27.61 -0.61 3.75
CA VAL A 135 -28.05 -1.38 2.58
C VAL A 135 -27.29 -0.93 1.33
N VAL A 136 -27.22 0.38 1.06
CA VAL A 136 -26.45 0.94 -0.07
C VAL A 136 -24.99 0.52 0.01
N SER A 137 -24.35 0.63 1.17
CA SER A 137 -22.96 0.24 1.38
C SER A 137 -22.72 -1.25 1.13
N SER A 138 -23.67 -2.12 1.51
CA SER A 138 -23.57 -3.55 1.27
C SER A 138 -23.56 -3.89 -0.24
N HIS A 139 -24.41 -3.22 -1.03
CA HIS A 139 -24.41 -3.34 -2.49
C HIS A 139 -23.12 -2.80 -3.10
N LEU A 140 -22.63 -1.68 -2.60
CA LEU A 140 -21.38 -1.08 -3.09
C LEU A 140 -20.18 -2.00 -2.86
N VAL A 141 -20.04 -2.62 -1.67
CA VAL A 141 -18.97 -3.58 -1.38
C VAL A 141 -19.00 -4.74 -2.38
N GLN A 142 -20.17 -5.28 -2.71
CA GLN A 142 -20.32 -6.37 -3.68
C GLN A 142 -20.01 -5.91 -5.10
N ALA A 143 -20.53 -4.76 -5.52
CA ALA A 143 -20.32 -4.22 -6.85
C ALA A 143 -18.84 -3.91 -7.14
N LEU A 144 -18.10 -3.38 -6.17
CA LEU A 144 -16.66 -3.14 -6.30
C LEU A 144 -15.87 -4.42 -6.62
N GLN A 145 -16.31 -5.60 -6.12
CA GLN A 145 -15.64 -6.86 -6.44
C GLN A 145 -15.79 -7.25 -7.93
N THR A 146 -16.83 -6.75 -8.60
CA THR A 146 -17.03 -7.03 -10.03
C THR A 146 -15.98 -6.37 -10.92
N ILE A 147 -15.33 -5.32 -10.47
CA ILE A 147 -14.25 -4.65 -11.20
C ILE A 147 -13.11 -5.64 -11.46
N VAL A 148 -12.65 -6.33 -10.43
CA VAL A 148 -11.60 -7.34 -10.56
C VAL A 148 -12.08 -8.52 -11.40
N SER A 149 -13.26 -9.04 -11.10
CA SER A 149 -13.75 -10.29 -11.74
C SER A 149 -14.30 -10.10 -13.15
N ARG A 150 -14.71 -8.89 -13.57
CA ARG A 150 -15.39 -8.63 -14.85
C ARG A 150 -14.75 -7.58 -15.73
N ASN A 151 -13.88 -6.69 -15.20
CA ASN A 151 -13.28 -5.62 -15.97
C ASN A 151 -11.77 -5.78 -16.15
N THR A 152 -11.09 -6.50 -15.27
CA THR A 152 -9.66 -6.79 -15.40
C THR A 152 -9.42 -8.01 -16.31
N ASN A 153 -8.37 -7.95 -17.12
CA ASN A 153 -7.93 -9.11 -17.90
C ASN A 153 -7.57 -10.27 -16.94
N PRO A 154 -8.10 -11.49 -17.14
CA PRO A 154 -7.81 -12.62 -16.26
C PRO A 154 -6.34 -13.00 -16.12
N LEU A 155 -5.49 -12.59 -17.07
CA LEU A 155 -4.02 -12.80 -17.04
C LEU A 155 -3.27 -11.70 -16.28
N GLU A 156 -3.96 -10.68 -15.79
CA GLU A 156 -3.39 -9.55 -15.07
C GLU A 156 -3.92 -9.53 -13.63
N SER A 157 -3.00 -9.52 -12.64
CA SER A 157 -3.40 -9.50 -11.24
C SER A 157 -3.78 -8.09 -10.79
N THR A 158 -4.97 -7.98 -10.21
CA THR A 158 -5.45 -6.79 -9.51
C THR A 158 -6.20 -7.19 -8.25
N VAL A 159 -6.25 -6.29 -7.27
CA VAL A 159 -6.99 -6.51 -6.02
C VAL A 159 -7.75 -5.24 -5.65
N ILE A 160 -8.98 -5.40 -5.18
CA ILE A 160 -9.74 -4.35 -4.48
C ILE A 160 -10.25 -4.96 -3.18
N THR A 161 -9.89 -4.37 -2.06
CA THR A 161 -10.32 -4.82 -0.74
C THR A 161 -10.92 -3.66 0.04
N VAL A 162 -12.15 -3.81 0.50
CA VAL A 162 -12.73 -2.96 1.55
C VAL A 162 -12.32 -3.58 2.88
N GLY A 163 -11.33 -2.98 3.54
CA GLY A 163 -10.75 -3.49 4.79
C GLY A 163 -11.45 -3.00 6.05
N LYS A 164 -12.20 -1.90 5.93
CA LYS A 164 -12.90 -1.26 7.05
C LYS A 164 -14.24 -0.74 6.60
N ILE A 165 -15.28 -0.99 7.42
CA ILE A 165 -16.61 -0.42 7.24
C ILE A 165 -17.18 -0.07 8.62
N ASN A 166 -17.70 1.16 8.77
CA ASN A 166 -18.31 1.63 10.01
C ASN A 166 -19.59 2.39 9.68
N GLY A 167 -20.65 2.09 10.42
CA GLY A 167 -21.93 2.78 10.33
C GLY A 167 -22.93 2.28 11.37
N GLY A 168 -23.90 3.12 11.69
CA GLY A 168 -24.92 2.80 12.67
C GLY A 168 -24.50 3.02 14.13
N HIS A 169 -25.47 3.37 14.96
CA HIS A 169 -25.29 3.60 16.40
C HIS A 169 -26.22 2.74 17.25
N ASN A 170 -27.35 2.29 16.70
CA ASN A 170 -28.35 1.50 17.44
C ASN A 170 -29.06 0.54 16.48
N PHE A 171 -29.48 -0.62 16.98
CA PHE A 171 -30.09 -1.70 16.20
C PHE A 171 -31.39 -1.34 15.50
N ASN A 172 -32.14 -0.34 16.02
CA ASN A 172 -33.45 0.08 15.53
C ASN A 172 -33.44 1.46 14.86
N VAL A 173 -32.27 1.97 14.50
CA VAL A 173 -32.08 3.28 13.85
C VAL A 173 -31.33 3.09 12.53
N ILE A 174 -31.92 3.59 11.44
CA ILE A 174 -31.27 3.67 10.14
C ILE A 174 -30.23 4.81 10.18
N SER A 175 -29.00 4.50 9.84
CA SER A 175 -27.86 5.45 9.89
C SER A 175 -27.90 6.44 8.74
N GLU A 176 -27.47 7.68 9.00
CA GLU A 176 -27.31 8.72 7.99
C GLU A 176 -25.97 8.63 7.24
N GLU A 177 -24.99 7.95 7.80
CA GLU A 177 -23.66 7.83 7.19
C GLU A 177 -23.06 6.44 7.46
N VAL A 178 -22.40 5.90 6.42
CA VAL A 178 -21.46 4.77 6.51
C VAL A 178 -20.14 5.20 5.90
N SER A 179 -19.04 4.91 6.57
CA SER A 179 -17.68 5.11 6.05
C SER A 179 -17.02 3.77 5.77
N MET A 180 -16.32 3.70 4.64
CA MET A 180 -15.52 2.54 4.23
C MET A 180 -14.13 3.00 3.85
N SER A 181 -13.11 2.20 4.18
CA SER A 181 -11.73 2.40 3.73
C SER A 181 -11.19 1.10 3.16
N GLY A 182 -10.37 1.21 2.15
CA GLY A 182 -9.84 0.05 1.47
C GLY A 182 -8.54 0.29 0.73
N THR A 183 -8.10 -0.75 0.06
CA THR A 183 -6.88 -0.71 -0.76
C THR A 183 -7.14 -1.31 -2.14
N ALA A 184 -6.46 -0.75 -3.14
CA ALA A 184 -6.38 -1.30 -4.48
C ALA A 184 -4.92 -1.63 -4.83
N ARG A 185 -4.72 -2.73 -5.56
CA ARG A 185 -3.40 -3.18 -6.03
C ARG A 185 -3.44 -3.43 -7.53
N ALA A 186 -2.41 -2.98 -8.24
CA ALA A 186 -2.23 -3.25 -9.66
C ALA A 186 -0.75 -3.27 -10.03
N TYR A 187 -0.37 -4.14 -10.97
CA TYR A 187 1.01 -4.24 -11.46
C TYR A 187 1.31 -3.29 -12.63
N THR A 188 0.29 -2.73 -13.26
CA THR A 188 0.44 -1.83 -14.40
C THR A 188 -0.32 -0.54 -14.19
N GLU A 189 0.22 0.56 -14.71
CA GLU A 189 -0.46 1.87 -14.67
C GLU A 189 -1.80 1.85 -15.43
N LYS A 190 -1.92 1.04 -16.47
CA LYS A 190 -3.18 0.80 -17.19
C LYS A 190 -4.26 0.27 -16.26
N ASN A 191 -3.96 -0.78 -15.50
CA ASN A 191 -4.92 -1.37 -14.56
C ASN A 191 -5.20 -0.49 -13.36
N ARG A 192 -4.19 0.25 -12.88
CA ARG A 192 -4.38 1.24 -11.82
C ARG A 192 -5.41 2.31 -12.22
N LYS A 193 -5.29 2.86 -13.43
CA LYS A 193 -6.26 3.83 -14.00
C LYS A 193 -7.63 3.19 -14.22
N LEU A 194 -7.68 1.97 -14.75
CA LEU A 194 -8.92 1.23 -14.93
C LEU A 194 -9.67 1.05 -13.60
N ILE A 195 -8.99 0.58 -12.57
CA ILE A 195 -9.59 0.39 -11.23
C ILE A 195 -10.19 1.70 -10.73
N LYS A 196 -9.42 2.79 -10.76
CA LYS A 196 -9.91 4.10 -10.31
C LYS A 196 -11.16 4.52 -11.06
N GLN A 197 -11.13 4.50 -12.39
CA GLN A 197 -12.27 4.88 -13.23
C GLN A 197 -13.50 4.01 -12.93
N ARG A 198 -13.31 2.68 -12.87
CA ARG A 198 -14.42 1.76 -12.61
C ARG A 198 -15.01 1.90 -11.21
N MET A 199 -14.19 2.21 -10.21
CA MET A 199 -14.67 2.50 -8.86
C MET A 199 -15.57 3.74 -8.87
N GLU A 200 -15.14 4.83 -9.52
CA GLU A 200 -15.94 6.06 -9.67
C GLU A 200 -17.29 5.76 -10.36
N GLU A 201 -17.27 5.04 -11.48
CA GLU A 201 -18.49 4.66 -12.22
C GLU A 201 -19.43 3.76 -11.41
N VAL A 202 -18.91 2.84 -10.62
CA VAL A 202 -19.72 1.97 -9.73
C VAL A 202 -20.34 2.78 -8.60
N ILE A 203 -19.58 3.71 -8.01
CA ILE A 203 -20.06 4.58 -6.93
C ILE A 203 -21.17 5.50 -7.44
N ASP A 204 -21.00 6.06 -8.62
CA ASP A 204 -22.00 6.97 -9.23
C ASP A 204 -23.27 6.23 -9.69
N GLY A 205 -23.19 4.91 -9.91
CA GLY A 205 -24.29 4.08 -10.38
C GLY A 205 -25.14 3.44 -9.29
N ILE A 206 -24.77 3.55 -8.01
CA ILE A 206 -25.48 3.01 -6.85
C ILE A 206 -26.05 4.12 -6.00
#